data_ca752492e7a360061057cb72c66727d2
#
_entry.id   ca752492e7a360061057cb72c66727d2
#
_cell.length_a   1.000
_cell.length_b   1.000
_cell.length_c   1.000
_cell.angle_alpha   90.00
_cell.angle_beta   90.00
_cell.angle_gamma   90.00
#
_symmetry.space_group_name_H-M   'P 1'
#
loop_
_entity.id
_entity.type
_entity.pdbx_description
1 polymer ?
#
loop_
_entity_poly.entity_id
_entity_poly.type
_entity_poly.pdbx_seq_one_letter_code
_entity_poly.pdbx_strand_id
1 'polypeptide(L)'
;MKKSLFSLLILSTLSLSTQAIARHVTLDAEDITIQGRVVKDPLTCQVQPVATVKLQNAEIDTLESTPPTTFTIDFTGCTNPEVDKKIMVTFKRQDNSYLTNTNKGPDATNARVVLLDHDNNPIQLNSANPRQRTFSSDYTSNPLGDGIMFSLKYEGPGGSDKVTEGVFSSTLSFDAYVTDDIQ
;
A
#
# COMPACT_ATOMS: atom_id res chain seq x y z
N MET A 1 35.85 -70.16 19.53
CA MET A 1 34.76 -69.46 20.20
C MET A 1 34.94 -67.96 19.98
N LYS A 2 34.35 -67.39 18.92
CA LYS A 2 34.45 -65.95 18.62
C LYS A 2 33.02 -65.43 18.45
N LYS A 3 32.57 -64.58 19.39
CA LYS A 3 31.27 -63.91 19.37
C LYS A 3 31.42 -62.66 18.52
N SER A 4 30.66 -62.61 17.43
CA SER A 4 30.57 -61.43 16.55
C SER A 4 29.37 -60.59 17.02
N LEU A 5 29.63 -59.36 17.46
CA LEU A 5 28.63 -58.34 17.77
C LEU A 5 28.30 -57.59 16.50
N PHE A 6 27.10 -57.77 15.99
CA PHE A 6 26.55 -56.93 14.92
C PHE A 6 26.02 -55.62 15.55
N SER A 7 26.71 -54.52 15.27
CA SER A 7 26.27 -53.19 15.66
C SER A 7 25.32 -52.66 14.57
N LEU A 8 24.03 -52.51 14.88
CA LEU A 8 23.02 -51.97 13.99
C LEU A 8 23.07 -50.43 14.05
N LEU A 9 23.63 -49.82 13.02
CA LEU A 9 23.66 -48.37 12.88
C LEU A 9 22.29 -47.95 12.30
N ILE A 10 21.45 -47.36 13.14
CA ILE A 10 20.21 -46.73 12.73
C ILE A 10 20.56 -45.34 12.22
N LEU A 11 20.57 -45.16 10.87
CA LEU A 11 20.65 -43.86 10.24
C LEU A 11 19.26 -43.19 10.37
N SER A 12 19.10 -42.32 11.35
CA SER A 12 17.97 -41.41 11.40
C SER A 12 18.18 -40.28 10.38
N THR A 13 17.49 -40.36 9.24
CA THR A 13 17.39 -39.26 8.30
C THR A 13 16.53 -38.16 8.93
N LEU A 14 17.17 -37.10 9.44
CA LEU A 14 16.47 -35.86 9.73
C LEU A 14 16.05 -35.25 8.38
N SER A 15 14.78 -35.37 8.06
CA SER A 15 14.13 -34.58 7.03
C SER A 15 14.07 -33.12 7.52
N LEU A 16 15.04 -32.30 7.09
CA LEU A 16 14.94 -30.86 7.19
C LEU A 16 13.79 -30.42 6.26
N SER A 17 12.63 -30.21 6.86
CA SER A 17 11.57 -29.45 6.19
C SER A 17 12.06 -28.00 6.04
N THR A 18 12.57 -27.66 4.88
CA THR A 18 12.82 -26.27 4.49
C THR A 18 11.46 -25.60 4.38
N GLN A 19 11.05 -24.91 5.44
CA GLN A 19 9.95 -23.97 5.35
C GLN A 19 10.40 -22.87 4.38
N ALA A 20 9.74 -22.81 3.24
CA ALA A 20 9.88 -21.67 2.33
C ALA A 20 9.34 -20.44 3.07
N ILE A 21 10.25 -19.66 3.63
CA ILE A 21 9.90 -18.35 4.19
C ILE A 21 9.62 -17.47 3.00
N ALA A 22 8.34 -17.13 2.80
CA ALA A 22 7.94 -16.12 1.82
C ALA A 22 8.76 -14.85 2.10
N ARG A 23 9.66 -14.51 1.18
CA ARG A 23 10.51 -13.33 1.31
C ARG A 23 9.71 -12.12 0.87
N HIS A 24 9.27 -11.33 1.84
CA HIS A 24 8.74 -10.00 1.59
C HIS A 24 9.90 -9.05 1.30
N VAL A 25 9.88 -8.44 0.13
CA VAL A 25 10.77 -7.31 -0.19
C VAL A 25 9.99 -6.05 0.14
N THR A 26 10.31 -5.44 1.28
CA THR A 26 9.69 -4.20 1.73
C THR A 26 10.41 -3.01 1.11
N LEU A 27 9.66 -2.14 0.48
CA LEU A 27 10.10 -0.84 0.03
C LEU A 27 9.54 0.19 1.02
N ASP A 28 10.41 0.81 1.80
CA ASP A 28 9.98 1.77 2.82
C ASP A 28 9.57 3.10 2.18
N ALA A 29 8.42 3.63 2.61
CA ALA A 29 7.93 4.94 2.20
C ALA A 29 7.70 5.84 3.41
N GLU A 30 8.32 6.99 3.44
CA GLU A 30 8.03 8.08 4.37
C GLU A 30 7.43 9.26 3.59
N ASP A 31 6.27 9.78 4.06
CA ASP A 31 5.61 11.06 3.69
C ASP A 31 5.59 11.40 2.19
N ILE A 32 4.95 10.57 1.34
CA ILE A 32 4.96 10.75 -0.12
C ILE A 32 6.39 11.09 -0.66
N THR A 33 7.39 10.88 0.16
CA THR A 33 8.79 10.82 -0.24
C THR A 33 9.17 9.36 -0.24
N ILE A 34 9.17 8.73 -1.41
CA ILE A 34 9.45 7.30 -1.53
C ILE A 34 10.95 7.10 -1.59
N GLN A 35 11.49 6.37 -0.62
CA GLN A 35 12.86 5.87 -0.67
C GLN A 35 12.82 4.38 -0.99
N GLY A 36 13.32 4.01 -2.16
CA GLY A 36 13.46 2.61 -2.56
C GLY A 36 14.76 2.01 -2.04
N ARG A 37 14.69 0.83 -1.44
CA ARG A 37 15.86 0.02 -1.11
C ARG A 37 16.00 -1.10 -2.14
N VAL A 38 17.11 -1.11 -2.88
CA VAL A 38 17.46 -2.22 -3.77
C VAL A 38 17.96 -3.40 -2.94
N VAL A 39 17.22 -4.49 -2.94
CA VAL A 39 17.66 -5.78 -2.37
C VAL A 39 18.26 -6.62 -3.50
N LYS A 40 19.31 -7.35 -3.20
CA LYS A 40 20.11 -8.14 -4.14
C LYS A 40 19.40 -9.46 -4.51
N ASP A 41 18.20 -9.37 -5.04
CA ASP A 41 17.47 -10.49 -5.60
C ASP A 41 17.01 -10.10 -7.02
N PRO A 42 16.85 -11.03 -7.97
CA PRO A 42 16.58 -10.70 -9.38
C PRO A 42 15.27 -9.95 -9.65
N LEU A 43 14.50 -9.64 -8.62
CA LEU A 43 13.32 -8.79 -8.71
C LEU A 43 13.69 -7.33 -8.48
N THR A 44 13.83 -6.59 -9.56
CA THR A 44 14.10 -5.15 -9.51
C THR A 44 12.80 -4.38 -9.79
N CYS A 45 11.95 -4.25 -8.77
CA CYS A 45 10.77 -3.40 -8.85
C CYS A 45 10.99 -2.16 -8.00
N GLN A 46 10.83 -0.98 -8.57
CA GLN A 46 10.99 0.30 -7.88
C GLN A 46 9.69 1.07 -7.92
N VAL A 47 9.29 1.61 -6.77
CA VAL A 47 8.19 2.57 -6.70
C VAL A 47 8.67 3.91 -7.25
N GLN A 48 7.90 4.49 -8.16
CA GLN A 48 8.18 5.85 -8.63
C GLN A 48 7.74 6.87 -7.58
N PRO A 49 8.47 7.99 -7.45
CA PRO A 49 8.05 9.07 -6.57
C PRO A 49 6.64 9.56 -6.92
N VAL A 50 5.74 9.53 -5.96
CA VAL A 50 4.41 10.10 -6.13
C VAL A 50 4.51 11.63 -5.96
N ALA A 51 4.14 12.37 -6.99
CA ALA A 51 4.08 13.82 -6.91
C ALA A 51 3.00 14.26 -5.92
N THR A 52 3.16 15.45 -5.33
CA THR A 52 2.11 16.03 -4.49
C THR A 52 0.78 16.09 -5.24
N VAL A 53 -0.23 15.41 -4.71
CA VAL A 53 -1.57 15.39 -5.27
C VAL A 53 -2.28 16.69 -4.89
N LYS A 54 -2.62 17.49 -5.90
CA LYS A 54 -3.38 18.73 -5.70
C LYS A 54 -4.86 18.44 -5.90
N LEU A 55 -5.63 18.57 -4.83
CA LEU A 55 -7.09 18.46 -4.92
C LEU A 55 -7.66 19.63 -5.69
N GLN A 56 -8.78 19.40 -6.36
CA GLN A 56 -9.53 20.47 -7.03
C GLN A 56 -10.10 21.43 -5.99
N ASN A 57 -10.27 22.70 -6.37
CA ASN A 57 -11.03 23.64 -5.54
C ASN A 57 -12.48 23.18 -5.48
N ALA A 58 -13.04 23.20 -4.27
CA ALA A 58 -14.41 22.81 -4.01
C ALA A 58 -15.16 23.98 -3.35
N GLU A 59 -16.39 24.16 -3.73
CA GLU A 59 -17.29 25.11 -3.08
C GLU A 59 -17.99 24.41 -1.88
N ILE A 60 -18.19 25.14 -0.81
CA ILE A 60 -18.77 24.60 0.44
C ILE A 60 -20.13 23.91 0.18
N ASP A 61 -20.99 24.55 -0.59
CA ASP A 61 -22.34 24.06 -0.84
C ASP A 61 -22.39 22.83 -1.78
N THR A 62 -21.33 22.59 -2.54
CA THR A 62 -21.22 21.49 -3.50
C THR A 62 -20.02 20.58 -3.22
N LEU A 63 -19.48 20.62 -2.02
CA LEU A 63 -18.26 19.92 -1.63
C LEU A 63 -18.29 18.43 -1.99
N GLU A 64 -19.36 17.73 -1.62
CA GLU A 64 -19.49 16.28 -1.84
C GLU A 64 -19.75 15.91 -3.31
N SER A 65 -20.18 16.86 -4.12
CA SER A 65 -20.36 16.67 -5.58
C SER A 65 -19.11 17.03 -6.39
N THR A 66 -18.08 17.58 -5.74
CA THR A 66 -16.77 17.82 -6.39
C THR A 66 -16.21 16.49 -6.89
N PRO A 67 -15.80 16.41 -8.18
CA PRO A 67 -15.24 15.19 -8.72
C PRO A 67 -14.01 14.73 -7.94
N PRO A 68 -13.80 13.42 -7.78
CA PRO A 68 -12.58 12.90 -7.15
C PRO A 68 -11.33 13.29 -7.92
N THR A 69 -10.25 13.52 -7.20
CA THR A 69 -8.90 13.71 -7.79
C THR A 69 -8.19 12.37 -7.80
N THR A 70 -7.82 11.89 -8.98
CA THR A 70 -7.11 10.62 -9.14
C THR A 70 -5.60 10.78 -9.01
N PHE A 71 -4.94 9.74 -8.51
CA PHE A 71 -3.48 9.60 -8.57
C PHE A 71 -3.12 8.12 -8.72
N THR A 72 -1.90 7.86 -9.17
CA THR A 72 -1.40 6.50 -9.39
C THR A 72 -0.10 6.32 -8.62
N ILE A 73 0.07 5.16 -8.02
CA ILE A 73 1.34 4.69 -7.49
C ILE A 73 1.97 3.82 -8.57
N ASP A 74 2.97 4.36 -9.26
CA ASP A 74 3.61 3.72 -10.41
C ASP A 74 4.83 2.92 -9.99
N PHE A 75 5.10 1.83 -10.73
CA PHE A 75 6.23 0.94 -10.52
C PHE A 75 7.03 0.82 -11.81
N THR A 76 8.36 0.75 -11.67
CA THR A 76 9.26 0.57 -12.82
C THR A 76 10.33 -0.46 -12.52
N GLY A 77 10.97 -0.95 -13.58
CA GLY A 77 12.06 -1.90 -13.48
C GLY A 77 11.64 -3.26 -12.90
N CYS A 78 10.35 -3.56 -12.95
CA CYS A 78 9.83 -4.86 -12.57
C CYS A 78 10.29 -5.90 -13.61
N THR A 79 11.48 -6.46 -13.44
CA THR A 79 12.05 -7.46 -14.33
C THR A 79 11.96 -8.84 -13.69
N ASN A 80 11.69 -9.82 -14.52
CA ASN A 80 11.47 -11.23 -14.25
C ASN A 80 10.02 -11.60 -13.90
N PRO A 81 9.19 -11.76 -14.92
CA PRO A 81 7.83 -12.26 -14.76
C PRO A 81 7.87 -13.77 -14.52
N GLU A 82 8.32 -14.19 -13.34
CA GLU A 82 7.85 -15.50 -12.88
C GLU A 82 6.35 -15.37 -12.68
N VAL A 83 5.63 -16.27 -13.30
CA VAL A 83 4.18 -16.40 -13.26
C VAL A 83 3.75 -16.32 -11.78
N ASP A 84 2.73 -15.49 -11.49
CA ASP A 84 2.03 -15.37 -10.20
C ASP A 84 2.56 -14.38 -9.15
N LYS A 85 3.45 -13.45 -9.52
CA LYS A 85 3.83 -12.36 -8.60
C LYS A 85 2.86 -11.19 -8.67
N LYS A 86 2.58 -10.58 -7.52
CA LYS A 86 1.78 -9.36 -7.41
C LYS A 86 2.55 -8.26 -6.73
N ILE A 87 2.34 -7.05 -7.20
CA ILE A 87 2.74 -5.84 -6.49
C ILE A 87 1.62 -5.50 -5.53
N MET A 88 1.99 -5.28 -4.28
CA MET A 88 1.07 -4.93 -3.20
C MET A 88 1.39 -3.54 -2.69
N VAL A 89 0.35 -2.75 -2.45
CA VAL A 89 0.42 -1.48 -1.74
C VAL A 89 -0.44 -1.57 -0.51
N THR A 90 0.12 -1.28 0.66
CA THR A 90 -0.61 -1.25 1.93
C THR A 90 -0.51 0.14 2.54
N PHE A 91 -1.61 0.84 2.66
CA PHE A 91 -1.63 2.13 3.35
C PHE A 91 -1.41 1.96 4.84
N LYS A 92 -0.59 2.84 5.42
CA LYS A 92 -0.37 2.86 6.88
C LYS A 92 -1.66 3.22 7.59
N ARG A 93 -1.88 2.56 8.73
CA ARG A 93 -3.09 2.78 9.51
C ARG A 93 -3.14 4.24 10.00
N GLN A 94 -4.29 4.85 9.84
CA GLN A 94 -4.64 6.18 10.35
C GLN A 94 -5.55 6.05 11.58
N ASP A 95 -5.72 7.15 12.31
CA ASP A 95 -6.67 7.19 13.44
C ASP A 95 -8.12 7.20 12.96
N ASN A 96 -8.37 7.73 11.75
CA ASN A 96 -9.69 7.82 11.13
C ASN A 96 -9.75 7.02 9.82
N SER A 97 -10.95 6.71 9.36
CA SER A 97 -11.18 6.10 8.04
C SER A 97 -10.94 7.06 6.87
N TYR A 98 -10.66 8.32 7.15
CA TYR A 98 -10.42 9.41 6.22
C TYR A 98 -9.17 10.18 6.60
N LEU A 99 -8.67 10.98 5.67
CA LEU A 99 -7.56 11.91 5.91
C LEU A 99 -8.09 13.17 6.60
N THR A 100 -7.44 13.50 7.72
CA THR A 100 -7.73 14.73 8.47
C THR A 100 -6.82 15.86 8.00
N ASN A 101 -7.32 17.08 8.08
CA ASN A 101 -6.52 18.25 7.79
C ASN A 101 -5.41 18.42 8.83
N THR A 102 -4.16 18.42 8.39
CA THR A 102 -2.98 18.67 9.23
C THR A 102 -2.65 20.14 9.35
N ASN A 103 -3.21 21.00 8.48
CA ASN A 103 -3.14 22.44 8.64
C ASN A 103 -3.88 22.84 9.94
N LYS A 104 -3.21 23.59 10.81
CA LYS A 104 -3.77 24.10 12.07
C LYS A 104 -3.85 25.62 12.09
N GLY A 105 -3.57 26.25 10.94
CA GLY A 105 -3.66 27.71 10.80
C GLY A 105 -5.12 28.21 10.84
N PRO A 106 -5.30 29.52 10.92
CA PRO A 106 -6.64 30.12 10.95
C PRO A 106 -7.41 29.97 9.62
N ASP A 107 -6.71 29.62 8.58
CA ASP A 107 -7.21 29.34 7.23
C ASP A 107 -7.46 27.83 6.98
N ALA A 108 -7.46 27.00 8.01
CA ALA A 108 -7.70 25.57 7.88
C ALA A 108 -9.19 25.28 7.72
N THR A 109 -9.55 24.51 6.68
CA THR A 109 -10.90 23.92 6.60
C THR A 109 -11.05 22.72 7.54
N ASN A 110 -12.26 22.49 8.03
CA ASN A 110 -12.64 21.28 8.76
C ASN A 110 -13.13 20.15 7.86
N ALA A 111 -13.13 20.35 6.53
CA ALA A 111 -13.39 19.28 5.57
C ALA A 111 -12.40 18.14 5.76
N ARG A 112 -12.82 16.94 5.41
CA ARG A 112 -12.00 15.73 5.39
C ARG A 112 -11.92 15.18 3.98
N VAL A 113 -10.99 14.29 3.74
CA VAL A 113 -10.79 13.66 2.43
C VAL A 113 -10.82 12.15 2.59
N VAL A 114 -11.65 11.48 1.80
CA VAL A 114 -11.74 10.02 1.75
C VAL A 114 -10.86 9.51 0.63
N LEU A 115 -10.11 8.46 0.91
CA LEU A 115 -9.37 7.70 -0.08
C LEU A 115 -10.29 6.62 -0.66
N LEU A 116 -10.34 6.54 -1.98
CA LEU A 116 -11.12 5.58 -2.73
C LEU A 116 -10.20 4.65 -3.53
N ASP A 117 -10.61 3.40 -3.68
CA ASP A 117 -10.00 2.45 -4.60
C ASP A 117 -10.41 2.73 -6.07
N HIS A 118 -9.94 1.90 -6.99
CA HIS A 118 -10.24 2.04 -8.42
C HIS A 118 -11.72 1.82 -8.76
N ASP A 119 -12.47 1.14 -7.90
CA ASP A 119 -13.92 0.94 -8.02
C ASP A 119 -14.74 2.03 -7.31
N ASN A 120 -14.07 3.08 -6.83
CA ASN A 120 -14.65 4.17 -6.02
C ASN A 120 -15.21 3.73 -4.67
N ASN A 121 -14.74 2.61 -4.10
CA ASN A 121 -15.11 2.23 -2.75
C ASN A 121 -14.20 2.91 -1.72
N PRO A 122 -14.77 3.41 -0.60
CA PRO A 122 -13.99 4.03 0.46
C PRO A 122 -13.04 3.04 1.14
N ILE A 123 -11.77 3.40 1.21
CA ILE A 123 -10.74 2.62 1.89
C ILE A 123 -10.78 2.93 3.38
N GLN A 124 -10.90 1.90 4.21
CA GLN A 124 -10.98 2.02 5.67
C GLN A 124 -9.57 2.19 6.27
N LEU A 125 -9.03 3.42 6.23
CA LEU A 125 -7.66 3.71 6.67
C LEU A 125 -7.42 3.40 8.15
N ASN A 126 -8.45 3.42 9.00
CA ASN A 126 -8.34 3.10 10.43
C ASN A 126 -8.51 1.60 10.75
N SER A 127 -8.78 0.78 9.75
CA SER A 127 -8.97 -0.65 9.98
C SER A 127 -7.74 -1.30 10.62
N ALA A 128 -7.95 -2.12 11.65
CA ALA A 128 -6.91 -2.95 12.23
C ALA A 128 -6.53 -4.12 11.29
N ASN A 129 -7.41 -4.49 10.36
CA ASN A 129 -7.13 -5.52 9.35
C ASN A 129 -6.35 -4.91 8.18
N PRO A 130 -5.07 -5.28 7.96
CA PRO A 130 -4.29 -4.74 6.85
C PRO A 130 -4.92 -5.01 5.48
N ARG A 131 -5.64 -6.14 5.31
CA ARG A 131 -6.28 -6.50 4.02
C ARG A 131 -7.26 -5.44 3.51
N GLN A 132 -7.90 -4.68 4.40
CA GLN A 132 -8.82 -3.60 4.03
C GLN A 132 -8.10 -2.32 3.57
N ARG A 133 -6.78 -2.30 3.65
CA ARG A 133 -5.90 -1.19 3.25
C ARG A 133 -4.84 -1.65 2.27
N THR A 134 -4.93 -2.90 1.78
CA THR A 134 -3.96 -3.52 0.88
C THR A 134 -4.60 -3.74 -0.49
N PHE A 135 -3.91 -3.29 -1.52
CA PHE A 135 -4.32 -3.37 -2.92
C PHE A 135 -3.22 -4.00 -3.73
N SER A 136 -3.60 -4.73 -4.76
CA SER A 136 -2.66 -5.43 -5.62
C SER A 136 -2.83 -5.06 -7.08
N SER A 137 -1.73 -5.11 -7.83
CA SER A 137 -1.72 -5.12 -9.27
C SER A 137 -1.02 -6.39 -9.75
N ASP A 138 -1.49 -6.97 -10.85
CA ASP A 138 -0.84 -8.11 -11.47
C ASP A 138 0.51 -7.68 -12.06
N TYR A 139 1.55 -8.43 -11.72
CA TYR A 139 2.92 -8.15 -12.16
C TYR A 139 3.18 -8.44 -13.65
N THR A 140 2.24 -9.05 -14.34
CA THR A 140 2.51 -9.84 -15.54
C THR A 140 2.45 -9.10 -16.85
N SER A 141 1.92 -7.92 -16.98
CA SER A 141 1.46 -7.53 -18.30
C SER A 141 2.01 -6.27 -18.92
N ASN A 142 2.67 -5.39 -18.18
CA ASN A 142 3.07 -4.14 -18.82
C ASN A 142 4.47 -3.66 -18.41
N PRO A 143 5.49 -3.77 -19.29
CA PRO A 143 6.81 -3.22 -19.02
C PRO A 143 6.83 -1.68 -18.91
N LEU A 144 5.70 -1.01 -19.15
CA LEU A 144 5.55 0.45 -19.13
C LEU A 144 4.95 1.01 -17.82
N GLY A 145 4.78 0.15 -16.80
CA GLY A 145 4.35 0.58 -15.48
C GLY A 145 2.87 0.29 -15.20
N ASP A 146 2.63 -0.81 -14.49
CA ASP A 146 1.32 -1.08 -13.90
C ASP A 146 1.23 -0.32 -12.58
N GLY A 147 0.69 0.91 -12.63
CA GLY A 147 0.39 1.66 -11.44
C GLY A 147 -0.91 1.20 -10.80
N ILE A 148 -1.03 1.36 -9.50
CA ILE A 148 -2.29 1.18 -8.78
C ILE A 148 -2.95 2.55 -8.64
N MET A 149 -4.13 2.70 -9.23
CA MET A 149 -4.87 3.94 -9.24
C MET A 149 -5.76 4.08 -8.00
N PHE A 150 -5.76 5.26 -7.42
CA PHE A 150 -6.59 5.68 -6.29
C PHE A 150 -7.22 7.04 -6.58
N SER A 151 -8.23 7.37 -5.79
CA SER A 151 -8.89 8.67 -5.88
C SER A 151 -9.07 9.29 -4.49
N LEU A 152 -9.06 10.61 -4.45
CA LEU A 152 -9.29 11.41 -3.25
C LEU A 152 -10.56 12.22 -3.44
N LYS A 153 -11.49 12.13 -2.51
CA LYS A 153 -12.77 12.83 -2.55
C LYS A 153 -13.00 13.62 -1.27
N TYR A 154 -13.47 14.84 -1.42
CA TYR A 154 -13.89 15.64 -0.27
C TYR A 154 -15.16 15.08 0.36
N GLU A 155 -15.23 15.19 1.68
CA GLU A 155 -16.42 15.01 2.48
C GLU A 155 -16.54 16.10 3.54
N GLY A 156 -17.76 16.37 3.97
CA GLY A 156 -18.01 17.25 5.10
C GLY A 156 -17.46 16.70 6.42
N PRO A 157 -17.38 17.51 7.46
CA PRO A 157 -16.78 17.13 8.75
C PRO A 157 -17.60 16.03 9.47
N GLY A 158 -18.81 15.77 9.04
CA GLY A 158 -19.73 14.84 9.68
C GLY A 158 -20.53 15.47 10.83
N GLY A 159 -21.59 14.76 11.22
CA GLY A 159 -22.50 15.28 12.25
C GLY A 159 -23.32 16.49 11.77
N SER A 160 -23.51 17.47 12.66
CA SER A 160 -24.22 18.72 12.38
C SER A 160 -23.28 19.90 12.06
N ASP A 161 -21.98 19.64 12.01
CA ASP A 161 -21.00 20.68 11.78
C ASP A 161 -21.05 21.16 10.33
N LYS A 162 -20.98 22.49 10.17
CA LYS A 162 -20.87 23.06 8.84
C LYS A 162 -19.43 23.05 8.37
N VAL A 163 -19.25 22.85 7.07
CA VAL A 163 -17.96 22.99 6.40
C VAL A 163 -17.48 24.44 6.56
N THR A 164 -16.19 24.60 6.90
CA THR A 164 -15.55 25.92 6.94
C THR A 164 -14.70 26.12 5.69
N GLU A 165 -14.65 27.34 5.20
CA GLU A 165 -13.70 27.73 4.16
C GLU A 165 -12.28 27.57 4.65
N GLY A 166 -11.37 27.22 3.72
CA GLY A 166 -9.95 27.16 4.05
C GLY A 166 -9.16 26.14 3.28
N VAL A 167 -7.93 25.95 3.67
CA VAL A 167 -6.95 25.07 3.01
C VAL A 167 -6.95 23.69 3.68
N PHE A 168 -6.96 22.65 2.85
CA PHE A 168 -6.74 21.27 3.28
C PHE A 168 -5.30 20.84 2.97
N SER A 169 -4.65 20.22 3.94
CA SER A 169 -3.37 19.55 3.77
C SER A 169 -3.38 18.25 4.58
N SER A 170 -2.84 17.18 4.04
CA SER A 170 -2.71 15.90 4.75
C SER A 170 -1.57 15.09 4.17
N THR A 171 -1.15 14.10 4.92
CA THR A 171 -0.12 13.13 4.51
C THR A 171 -0.70 11.72 4.52
N LEU A 172 -0.41 10.97 3.48
CA LEU A 172 -0.78 9.56 3.33
C LEU A 172 0.49 8.74 3.09
N SER A 173 0.78 7.81 4.00
CA SER A 173 1.93 6.92 3.89
C SER A 173 1.49 5.52 3.49
N PHE A 174 2.34 4.81 2.74
CA PHE A 174 2.11 3.44 2.34
C PHE A 174 3.42 2.64 2.29
N ASP A 175 3.29 1.34 2.36
CA ASP A 175 4.35 0.38 2.08
C ASP A 175 4.02 -0.33 0.76
N ALA A 176 5.03 -0.53 -0.07
CA ALA A 176 4.90 -1.32 -1.29
C ALA A 176 5.85 -2.51 -1.26
N TYR A 177 5.39 -3.65 -1.73
CA TYR A 177 6.17 -4.89 -1.76
C TYR A 177 5.71 -5.81 -2.88
N VAL A 178 6.58 -6.73 -3.27
CA VAL A 178 6.24 -7.81 -4.21
C VAL A 178 6.08 -9.10 -3.43
N THR A 179 5.04 -9.85 -3.72
CA THR A 179 4.77 -11.14 -3.07
C THR A 179 4.56 -12.24 -4.10
N ASP A 180 5.03 -13.44 -3.77
CA ASP A 180 4.77 -14.67 -4.52
C ASP A 180 3.48 -15.34 -4.04
N ASP A 181 2.92 -14.88 -2.93
CA ASP A 181 1.82 -15.55 -2.24
C ASP A 181 0.53 -14.76 -2.37
N ILE A 182 -0.43 -15.41 -2.98
CA ILE A 182 -1.79 -14.94 -3.16
C ILE A 182 -2.68 -15.84 -2.30
N GLN A 183 -2.68 -15.62 -1.01
CA GLN A 183 -3.67 -16.22 -0.13
C GLN A 183 -4.69 -15.21 0.38
#